data_cb799804b28309aa7b801497be3f3417
#
_entry.id   cb799804b28309aa7b801497be3f3417
#
_cell.length_a   1.000
_cell.length_b   1.000
_cell.length_c   1.000
_cell.angle_alpha   90.00
_cell.angle_beta   90.00
_cell.angle_gamma   90.00
#
_symmetry.space_group_name_H-M   'P 1'
#
loop_
_entity.id
_entity.type
_entity.pdbx_description
1 polymer ?
#
loop_
_entity_poly.entity_id
_entity_poly.type
_entity_poly.pdbx_seq_one_letter_code
_entity_poly.pdbx_strand_id
1 'polypeptide(L)'
;MPEGEIQTDAIVRDALSRGKSVYIPFLHKTHLDPKESPARVMDMVQLKGIADYESLKRDKWGIPSIDPSTVNERHRILGGGVDGTAPDAIGLDLMLMPGVAFDYDEVTGHIRRLGHGKGFYDFFITRYARRYGNNPGHIPILLYGLALKEQFLVAPEDDTIPVGPLDEPPHGVILGDGTIKHTIAKISER
;
A
#
# COMPACT_ATOMS: atom_id res chain seq x y z
N MET A 1 -3.73 17.34 1.75
CA MET A 1 -3.99 16.40 0.66
C MET A 1 -4.90 17.09 -0.35
N PRO A 2 -4.81 16.79 -1.65
CA PRO A 2 -5.73 17.36 -2.64
C PRO A 2 -7.19 17.05 -2.27
N GLU A 3 -8.09 17.95 -2.60
CA GLU A 3 -9.52 17.66 -2.58
C GLU A 3 -9.78 16.48 -3.52
N GLY A 4 -10.46 15.43 -3.04
CA GLY A 4 -10.75 14.22 -3.83
C GLY A 4 -10.00 12.95 -3.40
N GLU A 5 -9.21 13.00 -2.32
CA GLU A 5 -8.59 11.79 -1.72
C GLU A 5 -9.06 11.57 -0.28
N ILE A 6 -9.15 10.30 0.13
CA ILE A 6 -9.45 9.94 1.53
C ILE A 6 -8.34 10.45 2.45
N GLN A 7 -8.76 11.13 3.51
CA GLN A 7 -7.85 11.60 4.55
C GLN A 7 -7.49 10.47 5.49
N THR A 8 -6.20 10.13 5.58
CA THR A 8 -5.70 9.01 6.37
C THR A 8 -5.19 9.38 7.76
N ASP A 9 -5.19 10.67 8.11
CA ASP A 9 -4.65 11.18 9.38
C ASP A 9 -5.30 10.51 10.60
N ALA A 10 -6.64 10.39 10.61
CA ALA A 10 -7.38 9.76 11.69
C ALA A 10 -7.03 8.27 11.84
N ILE A 11 -6.87 7.55 10.74
CA ILE A 11 -6.51 6.12 10.72
C ILE A 11 -5.10 5.93 11.31
N VAL A 12 -4.14 6.76 10.89
CA VAL A 12 -2.76 6.71 11.38
C VAL A 12 -2.72 6.98 12.88
N ARG A 13 -3.41 8.02 13.36
CA ARG A 13 -3.47 8.38 14.78
C ARG A 13 -4.12 7.28 15.62
N ASP A 14 -5.25 6.74 15.18
CA ASP A 14 -5.93 5.64 15.90
C ASP A 14 -5.03 4.41 15.98
N ALA A 15 -4.40 4.00 14.87
CA ALA A 15 -3.48 2.86 14.86
C ALA A 15 -2.30 3.06 15.83
N LEU A 16 -1.64 4.22 15.80
CA LEU A 16 -0.54 4.54 16.71
C LEU A 16 -1.00 4.58 18.17
N SER A 17 -2.18 5.16 18.46
CA SER A 17 -2.74 5.23 19.83
C SER A 17 -3.06 3.85 20.40
N ARG A 18 -3.37 2.89 19.53
CA ARG A 18 -3.59 1.47 19.89
C ARG A 18 -2.32 0.63 19.94
N GLY A 19 -1.15 1.25 19.86
CA GLY A 19 0.15 0.55 19.90
C GLY A 19 0.45 -0.29 18.67
N LYS A 20 -0.20 -0.02 17.52
CA LYS A 20 0.12 -0.68 16.26
C LYS A 20 1.42 -0.14 15.68
N SER A 21 2.20 -1.01 15.06
CA SER A 21 3.34 -0.61 14.25
C SER A 21 2.83 -0.04 12.91
N VAL A 22 3.05 1.25 12.71
CA VAL A 22 2.59 1.94 11.50
C VAL A 22 3.77 2.28 10.62
N TYR A 23 3.64 1.97 9.34
CA TYR A 23 4.63 2.24 8.31
C TYR A 23 4.01 3.13 7.24
N ILE A 24 4.78 4.08 6.73
CA ILE A 24 4.35 4.96 5.64
C ILE A 24 5.29 4.85 4.43
N PRO A 25 4.81 5.14 3.22
CA PRO A 25 5.62 5.10 2.00
C PRO A 25 6.79 6.07 2.04
N PHE A 26 7.95 5.60 1.61
CA PHE A 26 9.13 6.41 1.37
C PHE A 26 9.70 6.10 -0.03
N LEU A 27 9.78 7.12 -0.88
CA LEU A 27 10.26 6.97 -2.25
C LEU A 27 11.73 7.38 -2.34
N HIS A 28 12.57 6.46 -2.79
CA HIS A 28 14.00 6.72 -2.98
C HIS A 28 14.52 6.20 -4.32
N LYS A 29 15.69 6.66 -4.73
CA LYS A 29 16.37 6.10 -5.89
C LYS A 29 16.77 4.66 -5.58
N THR A 30 16.62 3.78 -6.56
CA THR A 30 17.07 2.39 -6.44
C THR A 30 18.55 2.26 -6.80
N HIS A 31 19.20 1.26 -6.19
CA HIS A 31 20.52 0.76 -6.60
C HIS A 31 20.40 -0.59 -7.33
N LEU A 32 19.16 -1.03 -7.61
CA LEU A 32 18.90 -2.25 -8.38
C LEU A 32 19.18 -2.01 -9.87
N ASP A 33 19.35 -3.11 -10.62
CA ASP A 33 19.59 -3.04 -12.08
C ASP A 33 18.45 -2.25 -12.76
N PRO A 34 18.79 -1.20 -13.56
CA PRO A 34 17.79 -0.41 -14.28
C PRO A 34 16.93 -1.22 -15.26
N LYS A 35 17.37 -2.43 -15.64
CA LYS A 35 16.60 -3.34 -16.50
C LYS A 35 15.51 -4.09 -15.74
N GLU A 36 15.66 -4.23 -14.41
CA GLU A 36 14.77 -5.03 -13.57
C GLU A 36 13.94 -4.18 -12.60
N SER A 37 14.22 -2.88 -12.52
CA SER A 37 13.56 -2.02 -11.54
C SER A 37 13.32 -0.60 -12.06
N PRO A 38 12.25 0.08 -11.59
CA PRO A 38 12.05 1.49 -11.88
C PRO A 38 13.15 2.35 -11.25
N ALA A 39 13.44 3.52 -11.81
CA ALA A 39 14.46 4.45 -11.33
C ALA A 39 14.24 4.90 -9.86
N ARG A 40 13.02 4.84 -9.38
CA ARG A 40 12.65 5.08 -7.97
C ARG A 40 11.79 3.92 -7.49
N VAL A 41 12.02 3.53 -6.25
CA VAL A 41 11.27 2.47 -5.58
C VAL A 41 10.63 3.00 -4.31
N MET A 42 9.57 2.34 -3.90
CA MET A 42 8.90 2.58 -2.64
C MET A 42 9.39 1.59 -1.58
N ASP A 43 9.57 2.07 -0.37
CA ASP A 43 9.75 1.26 0.81
C ASP A 43 8.74 1.69 1.88
N MET A 44 8.46 0.83 2.85
CA MET A 44 7.61 1.13 3.99
C MET A 44 8.49 1.36 5.22
N VAL A 45 8.40 2.56 5.78
CA VAL A 45 9.26 3.05 6.85
C VAL A 45 8.45 3.35 8.10
N GLN A 46 8.92 2.86 9.25
CA GLN A 46 8.21 2.92 10.51
C GLN A 46 8.09 4.35 11.04
N LEU A 47 6.90 4.66 11.57
CA LEU A 47 6.67 5.80 12.45
C LEU A 47 7.03 5.41 13.88
N LYS A 48 7.80 6.25 14.57
CA LYS A 48 8.24 6.02 15.96
C LYS A 48 7.13 6.28 17.00
N GLY A 49 5.98 6.81 16.58
CA GLY A 49 4.82 7.11 17.41
C GLY A 49 4.08 8.38 16.97
N ILE A 50 3.09 8.82 17.77
CA ILE A 50 2.26 9.98 17.45
C ILE A 50 3.08 11.26 17.33
N ALA A 51 3.97 11.53 18.29
CA ALA A 51 4.81 12.72 18.28
C ALA A 51 5.73 12.78 17.04
N ASP A 52 6.25 11.63 16.62
CA ASP A 52 7.03 11.52 15.40
C ASP A 52 6.18 11.82 14.16
N TYR A 53 4.97 11.25 14.07
CA TYR A 53 4.04 11.54 12.99
C TYR A 53 3.67 13.02 12.90
N GLU A 54 3.42 13.66 14.02
CA GLU A 54 3.10 15.10 14.10
C GLU A 54 4.27 16.00 13.69
N SER A 55 5.50 15.55 13.90
CA SER A 55 6.71 16.27 13.51
C SER A 55 7.04 16.20 12.02
N LEU A 56 6.39 15.31 11.26
CA LEU A 56 6.68 15.13 9.84
C LEU A 56 6.32 16.38 9.04
N LYS A 57 7.24 16.80 8.20
CA LYS A 57 6.97 17.85 7.22
C LYS A 57 5.99 17.35 6.18
N ARG A 58 5.05 18.20 5.80
CA ARG A 58 4.15 17.92 4.68
C ARG A 58 4.80 18.36 3.37
N ASP A 59 4.68 17.53 2.35
CA ASP A 59 5.11 17.86 1.00
C ASP A 59 4.18 18.89 0.35
N LYS A 60 4.43 19.21 -0.92
CA LYS A 60 3.61 20.18 -1.68
C LYS A 60 2.15 19.76 -1.88
N TRP A 61 1.82 18.52 -1.65
CA TRP A 61 0.45 17.99 -1.68
C TRP A 61 -0.16 17.80 -0.28
N GLY A 62 0.56 18.23 0.76
CA GLY A 62 0.11 18.09 2.14
C GLY A 62 0.29 16.68 2.71
N ILE A 63 1.06 15.82 2.06
CA ILE A 63 1.31 14.44 2.50
C ILE A 63 2.46 14.44 3.51
N PRO A 64 2.28 13.88 4.74
CA PRO A 64 3.35 13.74 5.70
C PRO A 64 4.49 12.89 5.12
N SER A 65 5.70 13.40 5.15
CA SER A 65 6.85 12.76 4.50
C SER A 65 8.02 12.63 5.47
N ILE A 66 8.65 11.45 5.47
CA ILE A 66 9.86 11.19 6.26
C ILE A 66 11.03 11.98 5.66
N ASP A 67 11.78 12.67 6.53
CA ASP A 67 13.00 13.34 6.14
C ASP A 67 14.04 12.29 5.70
N PRO A 68 14.60 12.39 4.48
CA PRO A 68 15.60 11.45 3.99
C PRO A 68 16.83 11.30 4.90
N SER A 69 17.17 12.33 5.67
CA SER A 69 18.30 12.27 6.60
C SER A 69 18.03 11.35 7.80
N THR A 70 16.77 11.13 8.16
CA THR A 70 16.35 10.31 9.31
C THR A 70 15.89 8.90 8.94
N VAL A 71 15.80 8.57 7.65
CA VAL A 71 15.27 7.28 7.19
C VAL A 71 16.07 6.08 7.70
N ASN A 72 17.40 6.25 7.82
CA ASN A 72 18.28 5.19 8.31
C ASN A 72 18.19 4.95 9.82
N GLU A 73 17.53 5.85 10.54
CA GLU A 73 17.26 5.70 11.98
C GLU A 73 15.91 5.01 12.24
N ARG A 74 15.26 4.49 11.21
CA ARG A 74 13.94 3.90 11.26
C ARG A 74 13.97 2.48 10.74
N HIS A 75 13.09 1.65 11.28
CA HIS A 75 12.88 0.32 10.73
C HIS A 75 12.25 0.39 9.33
N ARG A 76 12.71 -0.45 8.42
CA ARG A 76 12.23 -0.55 7.05
C ARG A 76 11.83 -1.98 6.73
N ILE A 77 10.65 -2.16 6.14
CA ILE A 77 10.09 -3.50 5.88
C ILE A 77 10.98 -4.35 4.97
N LEU A 78 11.54 -3.77 3.93
CA LEU A 78 12.41 -4.51 3.00
C LEU A 78 13.89 -4.50 3.39
N GLY A 79 14.19 -4.04 4.60
CA GLY A 79 15.55 -3.99 5.14
C GLY A 79 16.26 -2.65 4.93
N GLY A 80 17.31 -2.45 5.70
CA GLY A 80 17.99 -1.18 5.86
C GLY A 80 17.43 -0.39 7.06
N GLY A 81 18.21 0.56 7.57
CA GLY A 81 17.90 1.30 8.79
C GLY A 81 18.74 0.81 9.98
N VAL A 82 18.29 1.12 11.21
CA VAL A 82 19.08 1.05 12.45
C VAL A 82 19.81 -0.26 12.67
N ASP A 83 19.27 -1.36 12.21
CA ASP A 83 19.83 -2.69 12.52
C ASP A 83 20.41 -3.45 11.33
N GLY A 84 20.38 -2.88 10.10
CA GLY A 84 20.88 -3.60 8.89
C GLY A 84 20.21 -4.96 8.63
N THR A 85 19.62 -5.52 9.65
CA THR A 85 18.85 -6.75 9.67
C THR A 85 17.41 -6.38 9.95
N ALA A 86 16.51 -6.53 8.96
CA ALA A 86 15.12 -6.64 9.33
C ALA A 86 15.03 -7.81 10.32
N PRO A 87 14.38 -7.64 11.50
CA PRO A 87 14.08 -8.78 12.33
C PRO A 87 13.41 -9.82 11.43
N ASP A 88 13.85 -11.05 11.46
CA ASP A 88 13.41 -12.13 10.57
C ASP A 88 11.90 -12.44 10.64
N ALA A 89 11.16 -11.68 11.44
CA ALA A 89 9.78 -11.97 11.81
C ALA A 89 8.76 -10.83 11.65
N ILE A 90 9.12 -9.62 11.21
CA ILE A 90 8.13 -8.53 11.13
C ILE A 90 7.70 -8.32 9.69
N GLY A 91 6.66 -9.04 9.29
CA GLY A 91 5.88 -8.76 8.09
C GLY A 91 4.82 -7.67 8.35
N LEU A 92 4.13 -7.28 7.30
CA LEU A 92 2.95 -6.42 7.37
C LEU A 92 1.69 -7.31 7.45
N ASP A 93 0.80 -7.01 8.38
CA ASP A 93 -0.52 -7.66 8.46
C ASP A 93 -1.49 -7.07 7.43
N LEU A 94 -1.43 -5.75 7.25
CA LEU A 94 -2.35 -4.99 6.42
C LEU A 94 -1.61 -3.88 5.66
N MET A 95 -1.93 -3.71 4.39
CA MET A 95 -1.55 -2.55 3.59
C MET A 95 -2.78 -1.83 3.06
N LEU A 96 -2.85 -0.53 3.32
CA LEU A 96 -3.86 0.36 2.75
C LEU A 96 -3.27 1.05 1.51
N MET A 97 -3.94 0.89 0.38
CA MET A 97 -3.45 1.36 -0.92
C MET A 97 -4.37 2.44 -1.51
N PRO A 98 -3.84 3.58 -1.96
CA PRO A 98 -4.62 4.53 -2.73
C PRO A 98 -4.91 4.00 -4.14
N GLY A 99 -5.95 4.52 -4.76
CA GLY A 99 -6.26 4.30 -6.17
C GLY A 99 -6.98 5.48 -6.77
N VAL A 100 -6.92 5.60 -8.08
CA VAL A 100 -7.70 6.57 -8.86
C VAL A 100 -9.13 6.07 -9.02
N ALA A 101 -9.26 4.77 -9.29
CA ALA A 101 -10.55 4.09 -9.40
C ALA A 101 -10.41 2.62 -8.99
N PHE A 102 -11.56 2.02 -8.65
CA PHE A 102 -11.72 0.61 -8.34
C PHE A 102 -13.00 0.09 -9.00
N ASP A 103 -13.00 -1.16 -9.42
CA ASP A 103 -14.19 -1.86 -9.90
C ASP A 103 -14.10 -3.37 -9.61
N TYR A 104 -15.16 -4.08 -9.94
CA TYR A 104 -15.11 -5.55 -9.96
C TYR A 104 -14.77 -6.06 -11.36
N ASP A 105 -13.88 -7.02 -11.43
CA ASP A 105 -13.75 -7.88 -12.59
C ASP A 105 -14.97 -8.80 -12.66
N GLU A 106 -15.76 -8.68 -13.72
CA GLU A 106 -17.03 -9.43 -13.85
C GLU A 106 -16.81 -10.93 -14.01
N VAL A 107 -15.66 -11.34 -14.53
CA VAL A 107 -15.35 -12.75 -14.78
C VAL A 107 -14.84 -13.41 -13.50
N THR A 108 -13.87 -12.80 -12.84
CA THR A 108 -13.20 -13.40 -11.68
C THR A 108 -13.83 -13.00 -10.35
N GLY A 109 -14.55 -11.87 -10.29
CA GLY A 109 -15.07 -11.27 -9.07
C GLY A 109 -14.00 -10.59 -8.21
N HIS A 110 -12.77 -10.50 -8.71
CA HIS A 110 -11.71 -9.76 -8.03
C HIS A 110 -11.93 -8.26 -8.17
N ILE A 111 -11.48 -7.51 -7.17
CA ILE A 111 -11.43 -6.05 -7.27
C ILE A 111 -10.18 -5.67 -8.06
N ARG A 112 -10.37 -4.77 -9.04
CA ARG A 112 -9.28 -4.16 -9.81
C ARG A 112 -9.00 -2.77 -9.25
N ARG A 113 -7.76 -2.33 -9.35
CA ARG A 113 -7.29 -1.04 -8.86
C ARG A 113 -6.57 -0.28 -9.97
N LEU A 114 -7.04 0.90 -10.30
CA LEU A 114 -6.31 1.83 -11.15
C LEU A 114 -5.40 2.70 -10.27
N GLY A 115 -4.09 2.55 -10.42
CA GLY A 115 -3.11 3.43 -9.80
C GLY A 115 -2.73 4.61 -10.70
N HIS A 116 -1.82 5.47 -10.23
CA HIS A 116 -1.28 6.59 -11.01
C HIS A 116 -0.22 6.17 -12.07
N GLY A 117 -0.16 4.92 -12.47
CA GLY A 117 0.73 4.40 -13.52
C GLY A 117 2.21 4.34 -13.16
N LYS A 118 2.58 4.51 -11.88
CA LYS A 118 3.99 4.41 -11.44
C LYS A 118 4.38 3.02 -10.92
N GLY A 119 3.42 2.13 -10.67
CA GLY A 119 3.64 0.77 -10.19
C GLY A 119 4.34 0.64 -8.83
N PHE A 120 4.38 1.69 -8.00
CA PHE A 120 5.15 1.66 -6.76
C PHE A 120 4.63 0.61 -5.77
N TYR A 121 3.31 0.51 -5.61
CA TYR A 121 2.70 -0.46 -4.71
C TYR A 121 2.89 -1.89 -5.21
N ASP A 122 2.61 -2.14 -6.48
CA ASP A 122 2.72 -3.46 -7.09
C ASP A 122 4.18 -3.97 -7.05
N PHE A 123 5.13 -3.10 -7.37
CA PHE A 123 6.54 -3.43 -7.25
C PHE A 123 6.99 -3.68 -5.81
N PHE A 124 6.46 -2.91 -4.84
CA PHE A 124 6.73 -3.16 -3.42
C PHE A 124 6.17 -4.53 -2.99
N ILE A 125 4.92 -4.84 -3.34
CA ILE A 125 4.26 -6.11 -2.98
C ILE A 125 5.01 -7.30 -3.58
N THR A 126 5.44 -7.21 -4.84
CA THR A 126 6.27 -8.25 -5.47
C THR A 126 7.58 -8.47 -4.70
N ARG A 127 8.29 -7.41 -4.30
CA ARG A 127 9.52 -7.51 -3.50
C ARG A 127 9.24 -8.07 -2.10
N TYR A 128 8.13 -7.67 -1.49
CA TYR A 128 7.68 -8.17 -0.20
C TYR A 128 7.41 -9.68 -0.25
N ALA A 129 6.65 -10.13 -1.25
CA ALA A 129 6.36 -11.54 -1.45
C ALA A 129 7.63 -12.38 -1.67
N ARG A 130 8.60 -11.87 -2.44
CA ARG A 130 9.91 -12.54 -2.62
C ARG A 130 10.69 -12.67 -1.32
N ARG A 131 10.61 -11.68 -0.43
CA ARG A 131 11.34 -11.68 0.84
C ARG A 131 10.68 -12.57 1.90
N TYR A 132 9.36 -12.50 2.03
CA TYR A 132 8.63 -13.10 3.15
C TYR A 132 7.82 -14.33 2.75
N GLY A 133 7.40 -14.44 1.49
CA GLY A 133 6.45 -15.46 1.03
C GLY A 133 6.90 -16.91 1.23
N ASN A 134 8.21 -17.15 1.35
CA ASN A 134 8.76 -18.49 1.59
C ASN A 134 9.08 -18.76 3.06
N ASN A 135 8.82 -17.82 3.97
CA ASN A 135 9.12 -18.02 5.39
C ASN A 135 8.06 -18.91 6.04
N PRO A 136 8.45 -19.99 6.72
CA PRO A 136 7.51 -20.84 7.46
C PRO A 136 6.71 -20.01 8.48
N GLY A 137 5.38 -20.12 8.43
CA GLY A 137 4.50 -19.37 9.33
C GLY A 137 4.22 -17.92 8.95
N HIS A 138 4.72 -17.45 7.80
CA HIS A 138 4.36 -16.14 7.29
C HIS A 138 2.87 -16.06 6.95
N ILE A 139 2.19 -15.06 7.51
CA ILE A 139 0.80 -14.75 7.18
C ILE A 139 0.82 -13.79 5.97
N PRO A 140 0.11 -14.11 4.88
CA PRO A 140 0.02 -13.19 3.74
C PRO A 140 -0.53 -11.83 4.15
N ILE A 141 0.06 -10.77 3.61
CA ILE A 141 -0.41 -9.40 3.84
C ILE A 141 -1.81 -9.21 3.26
N LEU A 142 -2.70 -8.59 4.02
CA LEU A 142 -4.00 -8.15 3.53
C LEU A 142 -3.85 -6.83 2.78
N LEU A 143 -4.35 -6.80 1.54
CA LEU A 143 -4.30 -5.62 0.66
C LEU A 143 -5.69 -5.00 0.59
N TYR A 144 -5.84 -3.76 1.05
CA TYR A 144 -7.11 -3.03 0.97
C TYR A 144 -6.93 -1.69 0.27
N GLY A 145 -7.79 -1.42 -0.69
CA GLY A 145 -7.92 -0.10 -1.29
C GLY A 145 -8.56 0.90 -0.31
N LEU A 146 -8.17 2.16 -0.41
CA LEU A 146 -8.89 3.28 0.19
C LEU A 146 -9.45 4.14 -0.94
N ALA A 147 -10.76 4.37 -0.95
CA ALA A 147 -11.43 5.08 -2.02
C ALA A 147 -12.56 5.97 -1.50
N LEU A 148 -12.78 7.11 -2.13
CA LEU A 148 -14.06 7.79 -2.06
C LEU A 148 -15.13 6.92 -2.73
N LYS A 149 -16.39 7.12 -2.40
CA LYS A 149 -17.49 6.32 -2.96
C LYS A 149 -17.53 6.41 -4.49
N GLU A 150 -17.25 7.58 -5.02
CA GLU A 150 -17.27 7.90 -6.46
C GLU A 150 -16.11 7.23 -7.23
N GLN A 151 -15.07 6.82 -6.52
CA GLN A 151 -13.93 6.10 -7.11
C GLN A 151 -14.19 4.60 -7.26
N PHE A 152 -15.29 4.09 -6.70
CA PHE A 152 -15.71 2.71 -6.93
C PHE A 152 -16.75 2.67 -8.04
N LEU A 153 -16.32 2.24 -9.23
CA LEU A 153 -17.16 2.21 -10.42
C LEU A 153 -18.15 1.05 -10.32
N VAL A 154 -19.42 1.34 -10.61
CA VAL A 154 -20.50 0.35 -10.63
C VAL A 154 -20.84 0.07 -12.10
N ALA A 155 -20.39 -1.09 -12.60
CA ALA A 155 -20.66 -1.60 -13.94
C ALA A 155 -20.53 -0.50 -15.02
N PRO A 156 -19.34 -0.03 -15.33
CA PRO A 156 -19.15 0.83 -16.49
C PRO A 156 -19.37 -0.03 -17.73
N GLU A 157 -20.38 0.29 -18.51
CA GLU A 157 -20.71 -0.44 -19.75
C GLU A 157 -19.55 -0.43 -20.75
N ASP A 158 -18.63 0.56 -20.65
CA ASP A 158 -17.58 0.77 -21.63
C ASP A 158 -16.14 0.95 -21.07
N ASP A 159 -15.94 1.20 -19.76
CA ASP A 159 -14.63 1.53 -19.20
C ASP A 159 -14.24 0.59 -18.04
N THR A 160 -13.71 -0.57 -18.37
CA THR A 160 -13.14 -1.48 -17.37
C THR A 160 -11.73 -1.05 -17.00
N ILE A 161 -11.38 -1.15 -15.70
CA ILE A 161 -10.01 -0.86 -15.24
C ILE A 161 -9.05 -1.85 -15.90
N PRO A 162 -8.05 -1.36 -16.66
CA PRO A 162 -7.06 -2.24 -17.26
C PRO A 162 -6.19 -2.86 -16.18
N VAL A 163 -5.93 -4.16 -16.29
CA VAL A 163 -5.04 -4.92 -15.39
C VAL A 163 -3.90 -5.51 -16.19
N GLY A 164 -2.70 -5.34 -15.69
CA GLY A 164 -1.49 -5.97 -16.21
C GLY A 164 -1.10 -7.22 -15.41
N PRO A 165 -0.15 -8.01 -15.91
CA PRO A 165 0.30 -9.24 -15.24
C PRO A 165 1.09 -9.00 -13.95
N LEU A 166 1.43 -7.76 -13.64
CA LEU A 166 2.16 -7.36 -12.43
C LEU A 166 1.28 -6.63 -11.41
N ASP A 167 0.01 -6.39 -11.74
CA ASP A 167 -0.92 -5.72 -10.84
C ASP A 167 -1.42 -6.70 -9.78
N GLU A 168 -1.31 -6.30 -8.52
CA GLU A 168 -1.74 -7.11 -7.38
C GLU A 168 -3.17 -6.71 -6.97
N PRO A 169 -4.16 -7.59 -7.15
CA PRO A 169 -5.53 -7.29 -6.83
C PRO A 169 -5.73 -7.13 -5.32
N PRO A 170 -6.43 -6.08 -4.86
CA PRO A 170 -6.76 -5.93 -3.46
C PRO A 170 -7.78 -6.98 -3.00
N HIS A 171 -7.69 -7.41 -1.75
CA HIS A 171 -8.67 -8.28 -1.09
C HIS A 171 -9.99 -7.55 -0.83
N GLY A 172 -9.94 -6.22 -0.76
CA GLY A 172 -11.11 -5.38 -0.54
C GLY A 172 -10.84 -3.91 -0.75
N VAL A 173 -11.88 -3.10 -0.64
CA VAL A 173 -11.82 -1.63 -0.66
C VAL A 173 -12.65 -1.08 0.49
N ILE A 174 -12.09 -0.13 1.22
CA ILE A 174 -12.78 0.65 2.25
C ILE A 174 -13.17 1.98 1.63
N LEU A 175 -14.46 2.27 1.61
CA LEU A 175 -15.00 3.51 1.06
C LEU A 175 -15.10 4.60 2.14
N GLY A 176 -15.10 5.86 1.72
CA GLY A 176 -15.16 7.01 2.62
C GLY A 176 -16.44 7.11 3.45
N ASP A 177 -17.49 6.39 3.09
CA ASP A 177 -18.73 6.26 3.89
C ASP A 177 -18.68 5.11 4.92
N GLY A 178 -17.56 4.43 5.04
CA GLY A 178 -17.37 3.27 5.93
C GLY A 178 -17.77 1.93 5.33
N THR A 179 -18.30 1.90 4.10
CA THR A 179 -18.62 0.64 3.42
C THR A 179 -17.35 -0.12 3.06
N ILE A 180 -17.35 -1.43 3.31
CA ILE A 180 -16.25 -2.31 2.89
C ILE A 180 -16.77 -3.23 1.79
N LYS A 181 -16.09 -3.23 0.66
CA LYS A 181 -16.31 -4.18 -0.44
C LYS A 181 -15.18 -5.20 -0.45
N HIS A 182 -15.53 -6.47 -0.58
CA HIS A 182 -14.57 -7.56 -0.63
C HIS A 182 -14.53 -8.16 -2.03
N THR A 183 -13.38 -8.69 -2.41
CA THR A 183 -13.25 -9.56 -3.57
C THR A 183 -14.20 -10.75 -3.40
N ILE A 184 -15.02 -11.00 -4.41
CA ILE A 184 -15.99 -12.10 -4.46
C ILE A 184 -15.34 -13.22 -5.27
N ALA A 185 -14.73 -14.21 -4.60
CA ALA A 185 -14.21 -15.37 -5.31
C ALA A 185 -15.38 -16.09 -6.00
N LYS A 186 -15.53 -15.95 -7.32
CA LYS A 186 -16.41 -16.80 -8.09
C LYS A 186 -15.80 -18.21 -8.13
N ILE A 187 -16.45 -19.16 -7.50
CA ILE A 187 -16.11 -20.57 -7.65
C ILE A 187 -16.33 -20.88 -9.12
N SER A 188 -15.24 -21.08 -9.87
CA SER A 188 -15.37 -21.63 -11.22
C SER A 188 -15.95 -23.05 -11.06
N GLU A 189 -17.19 -23.23 -11.42
CA GLU A 189 -17.75 -24.54 -11.64
C GLU A 189 -16.87 -25.22 -12.72
N ARG A 190 -16.18 -26.29 -12.32
CA ARG A 190 -15.43 -27.17 -13.23
C ARG A 190 -16.38 -28.16 -13.85
#